data_83a7255836124c8e9107d559f704cbeb
#
_entry.id   83a7255836124c8e9107d559f704cbeb
#
_cell.length_a   1.000
_cell.length_b   1.000
_cell.length_c   1.000
_cell.angle_alpha   90.00
_cell.angle_beta   90.00
_cell.angle_gamma   90.00
#
_symmetry.space_group_name_H-M   'P 1'
#
loop_
_entity.id
_entity.type
_entity.pdbx_description
1 polymer ?
#
loop_
_entity_poly.entity_id
_entity_poly.type
_entity_poly.pdbx_seq_one_letter_code
_entity_poly.pdbx_strand_id
1 'polypeptide(L)'
;MRRHWITRSLTTAAVLTFSFCLTTQFVPAQAVDESRLRHSGDGGKVPEPGGKDAGGPAPRLADGTPNLGRTEIGKGAWLPKLYTDYSSLLVDPPKSQGVPFQPWAKALQEYRHKATSESEDPASFCIPLAGSHPYTRGGVHPIEFIQLPEQKRILQLMEFPGHNWRDIFLDGRSHPSKQELEEYPTFMGHSIGHWEGATLVVDTVGFNEGTWIDKEGHPHTSQLHVIEKLARTSMNNLHIEATFEDPGAYTRPWTIAFDLAWGPDWAIKEYICQSNNRYQDYYVKTTKGATGTGNAGAEFGHGHPAKGTFLGEWGPNGGTQDRLMVLMDWDGKAITGTINPGPQAMPITKAELNPENWTLHLEGGASGAGAARVVLDGKFENLTWLARSLTGTYTQGNQRGTFKITRQY
;
A
#
# COMPACT_ATOMS: atom_id res chain seq x y z
N MET A 1 -59.23 -72.94 29.85
CA MET A 1 -58.59 -71.84 30.56
C MET A 1 -57.11 -72.19 30.73
N ARG A 2 -56.23 -71.76 29.85
CA ARG A 2 -54.80 -72.10 29.90
C ARG A 2 -54.00 -70.80 30.09
N ARG A 3 -53.28 -70.71 31.18
CA ARG A 3 -52.30 -69.65 31.50
C ARG A 3 -51.02 -69.95 30.73
N HIS A 4 -50.56 -69.01 29.95
CA HIS A 4 -49.17 -69.02 29.41
C HIS A 4 -48.27 -68.09 30.20
N TRP A 5 -47.20 -68.64 30.70
CA TRP A 5 -46.12 -67.97 31.34
C TRP A 5 -45.13 -67.48 30.21
N ILE A 6 -44.76 -66.21 30.24
CA ILE A 6 -43.72 -65.68 29.39
C ILE A 6 -42.52 -65.33 30.30
N THR A 7 -41.45 -66.04 30.11
CA THR A 7 -40.19 -65.86 30.77
C THR A 7 -39.50 -64.67 30.07
N ARG A 8 -39.12 -63.63 30.86
CA ARG A 8 -38.29 -62.50 30.39
C ARG A 8 -36.80 -62.86 30.58
N SER A 9 -36.06 -62.95 29.50
CA SER A 9 -34.61 -63.03 29.51
C SER A 9 -34.06 -61.58 29.58
N LEU A 10 -33.28 -61.30 30.60
CA LEU A 10 -32.48 -60.09 30.74
C LEU A 10 -31.18 -60.31 29.97
N THR A 11 -31.00 -59.57 28.86
CA THR A 11 -29.68 -59.38 28.16
C THR A 11 -29.05 -58.15 28.66
N THR A 12 -27.95 -58.30 29.38
CA THR A 12 -27.06 -57.24 29.83
C THR A 12 -26.25 -56.77 28.64
N ALA A 13 -26.50 -55.55 28.14
CA ALA A 13 -25.68 -54.92 27.14
C ALA A 13 -24.51 -54.17 27.82
N ALA A 14 -23.30 -54.64 27.61
CA ALA A 14 -22.08 -53.95 28.00
C ALA A 14 -21.82 -52.79 27.05
N VAL A 15 -21.93 -51.56 27.52
CA VAL A 15 -21.53 -50.35 26.78
C VAL A 15 -20.00 -50.18 26.92
N LEU A 16 -19.28 -50.51 25.87
CA LEU A 16 -17.85 -50.16 25.69
C LEU A 16 -17.76 -48.73 25.26
N THR A 17 -17.44 -47.80 26.18
CA THR A 17 -17.06 -46.45 25.89
C THR A 17 -15.64 -46.43 25.33
N PHE A 18 -15.49 -46.32 24.00
CA PHE A 18 -14.21 -45.97 23.36
C PHE A 18 -13.94 -44.48 23.56
N SER A 19 -13.06 -44.16 24.50
CA SER A 19 -12.51 -42.82 24.65
C SER A 19 -11.48 -42.60 23.53
N PHE A 20 -11.89 -41.93 22.44
CA PHE A 20 -10.98 -41.46 21.41
C PHE A 20 -10.23 -40.23 21.96
N CYS A 21 -9.05 -40.46 22.48
CA CYS A 21 -8.11 -39.39 22.83
C CYS A 21 -7.53 -38.84 21.50
N LEU A 22 -8.17 -37.80 20.94
CA LEU A 22 -7.59 -37.02 19.82
C LEU A 22 -6.40 -36.25 20.37
N THR A 23 -5.21 -36.85 20.32
CA THR A 23 -3.97 -36.10 20.40
C THR A 23 -3.84 -35.32 19.10
N THR A 24 -4.24 -34.05 19.10
CA THR A 24 -3.84 -33.12 18.06
C THR A 24 -2.34 -32.96 18.14
N GLN A 25 -1.62 -33.71 17.32
CA GLN A 25 -0.23 -33.43 17.06
C GLN A 25 -0.16 -32.07 16.38
N PHE A 26 0.28 -31.05 17.11
CA PHE A 26 0.72 -29.82 16.51
C PHE A 26 1.90 -30.15 15.61
N VAL A 27 1.68 -30.24 14.31
CA VAL A 27 2.75 -30.21 13.33
C VAL A 27 3.29 -28.78 13.37
N PRO A 28 4.55 -28.58 13.78
CA PRO A 28 5.13 -27.24 13.72
C PRO A 28 5.04 -26.79 12.27
N ALA A 29 4.55 -25.58 12.06
CA ALA A 29 4.52 -24.95 10.74
C ALA A 29 5.97 -24.97 10.21
N GLN A 30 6.24 -25.83 9.25
CA GLN A 30 7.50 -25.78 8.53
C GLN A 30 7.59 -24.39 7.92
N ALA A 31 8.70 -23.69 8.21
CA ALA A 31 9.04 -22.48 7.50
C ALA A 31 8.91 -22.82 6.00
N VAL A 32 8.03 -22.12 5.32
CA VAL A 32 7.86 -22.31 3.87
C VAL A 32 9.17 -21.88 3.26
N ASP A 33 9.90 -22.85 2.72
CA ASP A 33 11.09 -22.58 1.93
C ASP A 33 10.63 -21.78 0.70
N GLU A 34 10.88 -20.46 0.73
CA GLU A 34 10.52 -19.55 -0.38
C GLU A 34 11.12 -20.02 -1.71
N SER A 35 12.19 -20.83 -1.67
CA SER A 35 12.74 -21.46 -2.87
C SER A 35 11.80 -22.49 -3.49
N ARG A 36 10.83 -23.01 -2.73
CA ARG A 36 9.79 -23.95 -3.19
C ARG A 36 8.53 -23.27 -3.66
N LEU A 37 8.33 -22.00 -3.32
CA LEU A 37 7.27 -21.14 -3.87
C LEU A 37 7.62 -20.63 -5.28
N ARG A 38 8.67 -21.14 -5.88
CA ARG A 38 8.90 -20.92 -7.31
C ARG A 38 7.68 -21.46 -8.05
N HIS A 39 6.80 -20.56 -8.41
CA HIS A 39 5.81 -20.80 -9.44
C HIS A 39 6.56 -20.90 -10.77
N SER A 40 7.44 -21.89 -10.80
CA SER A 40 8.22 -22.21 -11.97
C SER A 40 7.25 -22.73 -13.03
N GLY A 41 7.08 -21.98 -14.08
CA GLY A 41 7.01 -22.67 -15.36
C GLY A 41 8.25 -23.57 -15.40
N ASP A 42 8.09 -24.86 -15.28
CA ASP A 42 9.05 -25.93 -15.60
C ASP A 42 10.52 -25.80 -15.13
N GLY A 43 10.81 -25.11 -14.01
CA GLY A 43 12.15 -25.12 -13.38
C GLY A 43 13.24 -24.32 -14.10
N GLY A 44 12.88 -23.48 -15.05
CA GLY A 44 13.82 -22.59 -15.73
C GLY A 44 14.47 -21.59 -14.75
N LYS A 45 15.77 -21.34 -14.89
CA LYS A 45 16.43 -20.23 -14.19
C LYS A 45 15.76 -18.93 -14.62
N VAL A 46 15.42 -18.07 -13.66
CA VAL A 46 15.01 -16.69 -13.97
C VAL A 46 16.18 -16.04 -14.73
N PRO A 47 15.96 -15.54 -15.95
CA PRO A 47 17.02 -14.86 -16.69
C PRO A 47 17.49 -13.63 -15.91
N GLU A 48 18.79 -13.34 -15.96
CA GLU A 48 19.32 -12.11 -15.36
C GLU A 48 19.08 -10.92 -16.30
N PRO A 49 18.42 -9.84 -15.83
CA PRO A 49 18.26 -8.62 -16.62
C PRO A 49 19.61 -8.04 -17.03
N GLY A 50 19.72 -7.54 -18.26
CA GLY A 50 20.97 -6.98 -18.77
C GLY A 50 22.09 -8.00 -18.96
N GLY A 51 21.79 -9.30 -18.89
CA GLY A 51 22.74 -10.39 -19.07
C GLY A 51 23.37 -10.41 -20.48
N LYS A 52 24.44 -11.21 -20.65
CA LYS A 52 25.18 -11.34 -21.93
C LYS A 52 24.33 -11.87 -23.09
N ASP A 53 23.18 -12.48 -22.81
CA ASP A 53 22.24 -13.00 -23.81
C ASP A 53 21.10 -12.00 -24.03
N ALA A 54 21.36 -11.01 -24.86
CA ALA A 54 20.35 -10.05 -25.28
C ALA A 54 19.23 -10.68 -26.15
N GLY A 55 19.40 -11.91 -26.65
CA GLY A 55 18.42 -12.62 -27.49
C GLY A 55 18.20 -11.98 -28.87
N GLY A 56 19.01 -10.98 -29.25
CA GLY A 56 18.87 -10.26 -30.50
C GLY A 56 18.16 -8.89 -30.35
N PRO A 57 17.76 -8.26 -31.48
CA PRO A 57 17.14 -6.94 -31.47
C PRO A 57 15.75 -6.98 -30.84
N ALA A 58 15.33 -5.84 -30.31
CA ALA A 58 13.98 -5.68 -29.78
C ALA A 58 12.92 -5.91 -30.87
N PRO A 59 11.92 -6.76 -30.62
CA PRO A 59 10.86 -7.05 -31.59
C PRO A 59 9.95 -5.84 -31.80
N ARG A 60 9.29 -5.82 -32.96
CA ARG A 60 8.34 -4.76 -33.32
C ARG A 60 7.00 -5.36 -33.73
N LEU A 61 5.95 -4.59 -33.55
CA LEU A 61 4.63 -4.85 -34.12
C LEU A 61 4.64 -4.57 -35.63
N ALA A 62 3.57 -4.94 -36.32
CA ALA A 62 3.45 -4.78 -37.77
C ALA A 62 3.49 -3.31 -38.22
N ASP A 63 3.07 -2.37 -37.37
CA ASP A 63 3.12 -0.92 -37.60
C ASP A 63 4.51 -0.30 -37.30
N GLY A 64 5.48 -1.11 -36.90
CA GLY A 64 6.83 -0.67 -36.53
C GLY A 64 6.99 -0.24 -35.07
N THR A 65 5.92 -0.17 -34.29
CA THR A 65 5.96 0.14 -32.86
C THR A 65 6.75 -0.93 -32.09
N PRO A 66 7.56 -0.59 -31.09
CA PRO A 66 8.20 -1.59 -30.25
C PRO A 66 7.18 -2.53 -29.62
N ASN A 67 7.43 -3.85 -29.70
CA ASN A 67 6.59 -4.86 -29.07
C ASN A 67 7.08 -5.10 -27.62
N LEU A 68 6.30 -4.64 -26.62
CA LEU A 68 6.57 -4.89 -25.21
C LEU A 68 6.00 -6.23 -24.74
N GLY A 69 5.13 -6.84 -25.53
CA GLY A 69 4.43 -8.07 -25.18
C GLY A 69 5.07 -9.35 -25.75
N ARG A 70 4.25 -10.37 -25.84
CA ARG A 70 4.62 -11.68 -26.38
C ARG A 70 5.00 -11.60 -27.86
N THR A 71 5.99 -12.36 -28.22
CA THR A 71 6.44 -12.51 -29.61
C THR A 71 5.94 -13.80 -30.26
N GLU A 72 5.49 -14.76 -29.43
CA GLU A 72 4.98 -16.06 -29.84
C GLU A 72 3.64 -16.36 -29.18
N ILE A 73 2.87 -17.25 -29.76
CA ILE A 73 1.58 -17.66 -29.22
C ILE A 73 1.79 -18.43 -27.91
N GLY A 74 1.15 -17.97 -26.85
CA GLY A 74 0.92 -18.71 -25.62
C GLY A 74 1.82 -18.36 -24.45
N LYS A 75 3.11 -18.06 -24.64
CA LYS A 75 4.04 -17.85 -23.51
C LYS A 75 4.88 -16.60 -23.68
N GLY A 76 5.46 -16.14 -22.58
CA GLY A 76 6.36 -15.01 -22.50
C GLY A 76 5.85 -13.93 -21.56
N ALA A 77 6.68 -13.56 -20.59
CA ALA A 77 6.39 -12.51 -19.65
C ALA A 77 7.68 -11.85 -19.15
N TRP A 78 7.56 -10.64 -18.62
CA TRP A 78 8.66 -9.93 -17.98
C TRP A 78 8.81 -10.37 -16.54
N LEU A 79 10.03 -10.64 -16.14
CA LEU A 79 10.38 -11.09 -14.80
C LEU A 79 11.09 -9.97 -14.07
N PRO A 80 10.49 -9.41 -13.00
CA PRO A 80 11.15 -8.44 -12.17
C PRO A 80 12.24 -9.10 -11.32
N LYS A 81 13.30 -8.35 -11.04
CA LYS A 81 14.26 -8.69 -9.99
C LYS A 81 13.75 -8.16 -8.66
N LEU A 82 14.02 -8.89 -7.58
CA LEU A 82 13.63 -8.43 -6.24
C LEU A 82 14.45 -7.20 -5.85
N TYR A 83 13.81 -6.04 -5.85
CA TYR A 83 14.33 -4.80 -5.30
C TYR A 83 13.41 -4.36 -4.17
N THR A 84 13.90 -4.39 -2.95
CA THR A 84 13.13 -4.02 -1.77
C THR A 84 13.24 -2.54 -1.45
N ASP A 85 14.38 -1.94 -1.79
CA ASP A 85 14.73 -0.56 -1.48
C ASP A 85 15.04 0.22 -2.76
N TYR A 86 14.22 1.19 -3.09
CA TYR A 86 14.40 2.05 -4.25
C TYR A 86 15.58 3.01 -4.11
N SER A 87 16.04 3.29 -2.89
CA SER A 87 17.28 4.03 -2.69
C SER A 87 18.47 3.36 -3.38
N SER A 88 18.46 2.03 -3.48
CA SER A 88 19.48 1.24 -4.17
C SER A 88 19.44 1.38 -5.70
N LEU A 89 18.32 1.82 -6.25
CA LEU A 89 18.07 2.00 -7.69
C LEU A 89 18.19 3.47 -8.15
N LEU A 90 18.44 4.39 -7.21
CA LEU A 90 18.46 5.82 -7.45
C LEU A 90 19.50 6.21 -8.51
N VAL A 91 19.08 6.99 -9.51
CA VAL A 91 19.93 7.55 -10.55
C VAL A 91 19.95 9.07 -10.54
N ASP A 92 18.84 9.70 -10.13
CA ASP A 92 18.75 11.13 -9.85
C ASP A 92 17.89 11.39 -8.61
N PRO A 93 18.43 12.04 -7.56
CA PRO A 93 19.82 12.42 -7.35
C PRO A 93 20.78 11.23 -7.33
N PRO A 94 22.08 11.46 -7.43
CA PRO A 94 23.05 10.38 -7.23
C PRO A 94 22.83 9.66 -5.90
N LYS A 95 23.05 8.35 -5.85
CA LYS A 95 22.83 7.50 -4.65
C LYS A 95 23.47 8.07 -3.37
N SER A 96 24.62 8.74 -3.50
CA SER A 96 25.32 9.38 -2.38
C SER A 96 24.53 10.50 -1.69
N GLN A 97 23.56 11.09 -2.37
CA GLN A 97 22.68 12.12 -1.81
C GLN A 97 21.43 11.54 -1.17
N GLY A 98 21.07 10.29 -1.51
CA GLY A 98 19.87 9.63 -1.04
C GLY A 98 18.58 10.21 -1.63
N VAL A 99 17.47 9.64 -1.22
CA VAL A 99 16.13 10.10 -1.62
C VAL A 99 15.80 11.43 -0.94
N PRO A 100 15.31 12.44 -1.67
CA PRO A 100 15.13 13.80 -1.18
C PRO A 100 13.83 13.98 -0.37
N PHE A 101 13.71 13.27 0.73
CA PHE A 101 12.52 13.31 1.59
C PHE A 101 12.26 14.70 2.21
N GLN A 102 10.99 15.01 2.42
CA GLN A 102 10.60 15.94 3.47
C GLN A 102 10.85 15.32 4.87
N PRO A 103 11.04 16.13 5.93
CA PRO A 103 11.39 15.60 7.26
C PRO A 103 10.40 14.56 7.80
N TRP A 104 9.11 14.80 7.67
CA TRP A 104 8.07 13.85 8.12
C TRP A 104 8.09 12.54 7.33
N ALA A 105 8.32 12.62 6.02
CA ALA A 105 8.34 11.47 5.14
C ALA A 105 9.54 10.57 5.43
N LYS A 106 10.70 11.16 5.69
CA LYS A 106 11.89 10.43 6.13
C LYS A 106 11.65 9.72 7.46
N ALA A 107 11.14 10.43 8.45
CA ALA A 107 10.87 9.85 9.76
C ALA A 107 9.83 8.72 9.70
N LEU A 108 8.80 8.84 8.84
CA LEU A 108 7.80 7.79 8.64
C LEU A 108 8.39 6.57 7.91
N GLN A 109 9.23 6.77 6.91
CA GLN A 109 9.95 5.69 6.24
C GLN A 109 10.85 4.94 7.23
N GLU A 110 11.64 5.66 8.05
CA GLU A 110 12.48 5.05 9.08
C GLU A 110 11.66 4.29 10.14
N TYR A 111 10.50 4.80 10.53
CA TYR A 111 9.58 4.11 11.43
C TYR A 111 9.08 2.81 10.81
N ARG A 112 8.60 2.83 9.57
CA ARG A 112 8.11 1.65 8.82
C ARG A 112 9.21 0.60 8.66
N HIS A 113 10.41 1.02 8.28
CA HIS A 113 11.56 0.13 8.12
C HIS A 113 11.93 -0.60 9.43
N LYS A 114 11.95 0.10 10.56
CA LYS A 114 12.36 -0.46 11.87
C LYS A 114 11.28 -1.29 12.54
N ALA A 115 10.04 -0.83 12.50
CA ALA A 115 8.99 -1.36 13.37
C ALA A 115 8.06 -2.35 12.69
N THR A 116 7.89 -2.27 11.37
CA THR A 116 6.68 -2.81 10.77
C THR A 116 6.84 -3.34 9.36
N SER A 117 8.07 -3.45 8.85
CA SER A 117 8.36 -3.69 7.44
C SER A 117 7.57 -4.86 6.78
N GLU A 118 7.16 -5.86 7.56
CA GLU A 118 6.37 -6.98 7.03
C GLU A 118 4.91 -6.93 7.48
N SER A 119 4.62 -6.43 8.67
CA SER A 119 3.27 -6.46 9.25
C SER A 119 2.37 -5.32 8.74
N GLU A 120 2.92 -4.27 8.18
CA GLU A 120 2.19 -3.10 7.69
C GLU A 120 2.37 -2.82 6.19
N ASP A 121 3.17 -3.60 5.50
CA ASP A 121 3.29 -3.52 4.04
C ASP A 121 1.93 -3.78 3.40
N PRO A 122 1.36 -2.82 2.65
CA PRO A 122 0.05 -2.96 2.01
C PRO A 122 -0.07 -4.21 1.15
N ALA A 123 1.02 -4.62 0.51
CA ALA A 123 1.04 -5.84 -0.29
C ALA A 123 0.81 -7.11 0.53
N SER A 124 1.15 -7.12 1.82
CA SER A 124 0.83 -8.21 2.74
C SER A 124 -0.67 -8.36 2.98
N PHE A 125 -1.44 -7.33 2.66
CA PHE A 125 -2.91 -7.31 2.73
C PHE A 125 -3.56 -7.40 1.35
N CYS A 126 -2.82 -7.82 0.33
CA CYS A 126 -3.30 -7.93 -1.05
C CYS A 126 -3.70 -6.59 -1.69
N ILE A 127 -3.18 -5.49 -1.18
CA ILE A 127 -3.43 -4.16 -1.73
C ILE A 127 -2.47 -3.91 -2.89
N PRO A 128 -2.96 -3.40 -4.02
CA PRO A 128 -2.12 -2.98 -5.13
C PRO A 128 -1.07 -1.96 -4.69
N LEU A 129 0.04 -1.94 -5.37
CA LEU A 129 1.19 -1.11 -5.05
C LEU A 129 1.26 0.08 -6.00
N ALA A 130 1.63 1.26 -5.47
CA ALA A 130 1.71 2.47 -6.26
C ALA A 130 2.92 2.50 -7.20
N GLY A 131 2.78 3.27 -8.28
CA GLY A 131 3.87 3.58 -9.21
C GLY A 131 4.50 2.34 -9.83
N SER A 132 5.84 2.33 -9.88
CA SER A 132 6.62 1.23 -10.47
C SER A 132 6.91 0.08 -9.50
N HIS A 133 6.35 0.07 -8.31
CA HIS A 133 6.54 -1.00 -7.32
C HIS A 133 6.21 -2.41 -7.86
N PRO A 134 5.16 -2.62 -8.66
CA PRO A 134 4.87 -3.94 -9.22
C PRO A 134 6.01 -4.54 -10.04
N TYR A 135 6.85 -3.71 -10.66
CA TYR A 135 7.98 -4.19 -11.47
C TYR A 135 9.16 -4.71 -10.65
N THR A 136 9.23 -4.38 -9.38
CA THR A 136 10.44 -4.64 -8.60
C THR A 136 10.25 -5.66 -7.51
N ARG A 137 9.00 -6.07 -7.23
CA ARG A 137 8.72 -6.96 -6.12
C ARG A 137 8.81 -8.43 -6.47
N GLY A 138 10.02 -8.91 -6.62
CA GLY A 138 10.30 -10.32 -6.54
C GLY A 138 10.18 -11.10 -7.84
N GLY A 139 11.26 -11.72 -8.26
CA GLY A 139 11.45 -12.49 -9.46
C GLY A 139 10.59 -13.75 -9.66
N VAL A 140 9.44 -13.84 -8.98
CA VAL A 140 8.49 -14.95 -9.10
C VAL A 140 7.13 -14.54 -9.65
N HIS A 141 6.88 -13.23 -9.77
CA HIS A 141 5.59 -12.70 -10.20
C HIS A 141 5.72 -11.97 -11.54
N PRO A 142 5.37 -12.62 -12.63
CA PRO A 142 5.55 -12.07 -13.97
C PRO A 142 4.60 -10.89 -14.23
N ILE A 143 5.05 -10.07 -15.18
CA ILE A 143 4.30 -8.93 -15.73
C ILE A 143 4.15 -9.13 -17.23
N GLU A 144 3.00 -8.80 -17.76
CA GLU A 144 2.72 -8.86 -19.19
C GLU A 144 2.15 -7.54 -19.69
N PHE A 145 2.62 -7.11 -20.87
CA PHE A 145 2.03 -6.02 -21.60
C PHE A 145 1.23 -6.56 -22.79
N ILE A 146 -0.04 -6.20 -22.85
CA ILE A 146 -0.91 -6.50 -23.99
C ILE A 146 -1.17 -5.18 -24.72
N GLN A 147 -0.51 -5.02 -25.85
CA GLN A 147 -0.69 -3.84 -26.69
C GLN A 147 -1.92 -4.03 -27.58
N LEU A 148 -2.82 -3.05 -27.55
CA LEU A 148 -4.06 -3.02 -28.33
C LEU A 148 -4.08 -1.78 -29.23
N PRO A 149 -3.35 -1.80 -30.36
CA PRO A 149 -3.19 -0.62 -31.23
C PRO A 149 -4.52 -0.07 -31.73
N GLU A 150 -5.45 -0.96 -32.10
CA GLU A 150 -6.79 -0.59 -32.57
C GLU A 150 -7.63 0.15 -31.53
N GLN A 151 -7.33 -0.09 -30.24
CA GLN A 151 -7.99 0.57 -29.12
C GLN A 151 -7.15 1.72 -28.55
N LYS A 152 -5.97 1.96 -29.11
CA LYS A 152 -5.01 2.97 -28.63
C LYS A 152 -4.77 2.86 -27.14
N ARG A 153 -4.49 1.66 -26.64
CA ARG A 153 -4.15 1.40 -25.24
C ARG A 153 -3.24 0.19 -25.07
N ILE A 154 -2.61 0.15 -23.91
CA ILE A 154 -1.83 -0.99 -23.43
C ILE A 154 -2.42 -1.42 -22.09
N LEU A 155 -2.70 -2.73 -21.97
CA LEU A 155 -3.00 -3.34 -20.69
C LEU A 155 -1.69 -3.87 -20.09
N GLN A 156 -1.38 -3.44 -18.89
CA GLN A 156 -0.32 -4.03 -18.10
C GLN A 156 -0.95 -4.96 -17.07
N LEU A 157 -0.69 -6.24 -17.20
CA LEU A 157 -1.13 -7.27 -16.26
C LEU A 157 -0.01 -7.59 -15.29
N MET A 158 -0.33 -7.74 -14.01
CA MET A 158 0.61 -8.05 -12.94
C MET A 158 0.06 -9.20 -12.10
N GLU A 159 0.82 -10.26 -11.93
CA GLU A 159 0.40 -11.39 -11.11
C GLU A 159 0.30 -11.01 -9.62
N PHE A 160 1.25 -10.22 -9.14
CA PHE A 160 1.32 -9.80 -7.73
C PHE A 160 0.85 -8.35 -7.54
N PRO A 161 0.20 -8.02 -6.40
CA PRO A 161 -0.40 -8.85 -5.37
C PRO A 161 -1.90 -9.10 -5.67
N GLY A 162 -2.24 -10.18 -6.36
CA GLY A 162 -3.64 -10.56 -6.58
C GLY A 162 -4.22 -10.14 -7.92
N HIS A 163 -3.49 -10.32 -9.01
CA HIS A 163 -3.95 -10.07 -10.39
C HIS A 163 -4.39 -8.63 -10.64
N ASN A 164 -3.49 -7.71 -10.40
CA ASN A 164 -3.73 -6.31 -10.72
C ASN A 164 -3.47 -6.02 -12.19
N TRP A 165 -4.12 -5.01 -12.68
CA TRP A 165 -3.92 -4.52 -14.04
C TRP A 165 -4.14 -3.00 -14.07
N ARG A 166 -3.53 -2.35 -15.05
CA ARG A 166 -3.79 -0.95 -15.37
C ARG A 166 -3.93 -0.75 -16.87
N ASP A 167 -4.78 0.19 -17.26
CA ASP A 167 -4.83 0.73 -18.60
C ASP A 167 -3.83 1.86 -18.76
N ILE A 168 -3.08 1.85 -19.85
CA ILE A 168 -2.26 2.98 -20.31
C ILE A 168 -2.89 3.47 -21.60
N PHE A 169 -3.53 4.63 -21.57
CA PHE A 169 -4.24 5.20 -22.70
C PHE A 169 -3.29 5.93 -23.65
N LEU A 170 -3.32 5.58 -24.93
CA LEU A 170 -2.47 6.15 -25.99
C LEU A 170 -3.26 7.00 -26.99
N ASP A 171 -4.49 7.35 -26.68
CA ASP A 171 -5.42 8.05 -27.57
C ASP A 171 -5.30 9.58 -27.53
N GLY A 172 -4.33 10.09 -26.75
CA GLY A 172 -4.07 11.52 -26.63
C GLY A 172 -4.99 12.26 -25.66
N ARG A 173 -5.77 11.50 -24.84
CA ARG A 173 -6.59 12.11 -23.78
C ARG A 173 -5.73 12.80 -22.74
N SER A 174 -6.33 13.75 -22.02
CA SER A 174 -5.77 14.32 -20.78
C SER A 174 -6.13 13.46 -19.58
N HIS A 175 -5.43 13.66 -18.47
CA HIS A 175 -5.90 13.18 -17.17
C HIS A 175 -7.25 13.80 -16.80
N PRO A 176 -8.05 13.11 -15.97
CA PRO A 176 -9.21 13.70 -15.31
C PRO A 176 -8.84 14.98 -14.54
N SER A 177 -9.83 15.78 -14.22
CA SER A 177 -9.58 16.98 -13.41
C SER A 177 -9.01 16.62 -12.03
N LYS A 178 -8.27 17.55 -11.42
CA LYS A 178 -7.73 17.37 -10.07
C LYS A 178 -8.82 16.99 -9.08
N GLN A 179 -9.98 17.66 -9.15
CA GLN A 179 -11.12 17.36 -8.28
C GLN A 179 -11.61 15.91 -8.44
N GLU A 180 -11.73 15.43 -9.67
CA GLU A 180 -12.17 14.07 -9.97
C GLU A 180 -11.17 13.01 -9.48
N LEU A 181 -9.85 13.27 -9.64
CA LEU A 181 -8.80 12.40 -9.14
C LEU A 181 -8.76 12.35 -7.61
N GLU A 182 -9.05 13.46 -6.92
CA GLU A 182 -9.12 13.52 -5.46
C GLU A 182 -10.40 12.85 -4.92
N GLU A 183 -11.50 12.92 -5.67
CA GLU A 183 -12.77 12.29 -5.28
C GLU A 183 -12.76 10.77 -5.51
N TYR A 184 -12.08 10.30 -6.55
CA TYR A 184 -12.02 8.88 -6.93
C TYR A 184 -10.57 8.38 -7.14
N PRO A 185 -9.70 8.46 -6.12
CA PRO A 185 -8.33 7.99 -6.25
C PRO A 185 -8.28 6.46 -6.40
N THR A 186 -7.37 5.96 -7.20
CA THR A 186 -7.20 4.52 -7.40
C THR A 186 -5.81 4.05 -6.94
N PHE A 187 -5.65 2.78 -6.63
CA PHE A 187 -4.35 2.25 -6.23
C PHE A 187 -3.31 2.29 -7.35
N MET A 188 -3.75 2.09 -8.61
CA MET A 188 -2.86 2.08 -9.77
C MET A 188 -2.76 3.43 -10.47
N GLY A 189 -3.52 4.43 -10.01
CA GLY A 189 -3.61 5.74 -10.67
C GLY A 189 -4.33 5.71 -12.01
N HIS A 190 -4.39 6.86 -12.68
CA HIS A 190 -4.83 7.02 -14.05
C HIS A 190 -3.61 7.24 -14.95
N SER A 191 -3.37 6.34 -15.92
CA SER A 191 -2.19 6.36 -16.76
C SER A 191 -2.53 6.74 -18.20
N ILE A 192 -1.81 7.75 -18.74
CA ILE A 192 -1.77 8.07 -20.14
C ILE A 192 -0.36 7.83 -20.67
N GLY A 193 -0.19 7.64 -21.96
CA GLY A 193 1.13 7.39 -22.52
C GLY A 193 1.26 7.84 -23.98
N HIS A 194 2.51 7.92 -24.41
CA HIS A 194 2.86 8.17 -25.80
C HIS A 194 4.23 7.55 -26.11
N TRP A 195 4.52 7.40 -27.40
CA TRP A 195 5.80 6.89 -27.84
C TRP A 195 6.75 8.03 -28.21
N GLU A 196 7.95 7.99 -27.62
CA GLU A 196 9.11 8.81 -28.00
C GLU A 196 10.15 7.91 -28.70
N GLY A 197 10.05 7.79 -30.01
CA GLY A 197 10.90 6.85 -30.75
C GLY A 197 10.63 5.39 -30.36
N ALA A 198 11.58 4.76 -29.68
CA ALA A 198 11.45 3.38 -29.19
C ALA A 198 11.09 3.28 -27.70
N THR A 199 10.83 4.39 -27.06
CA THR A 199 10.51 4.47 -25.62
C THR A 199 9.04 4.81 -25.42
N LEU A 200 8.34 3.99 -24.65
CA LEU A 200 7.00 4.32 -24.14
C LEU A 200 7.16 5.21 -22.91
N VAL A 201 6.63 6.42 -22.98
CA VAL A 201 6.53 7.32 -21.82
C VAL A 201 5.13 7.19 -21.26
N VAL A 202 5.04 6.88 -19.97
CA VAL A 202 3.78 6.72 -19.24
C VAL A 202 3.73 7.74 -18.12
N ASP A 203 2.65 8.50 -18.08
CA ASP A 203 2.36 9.54 -17.12
C ASP A 203 1.19 9.07 -16.24
N THR A 204 1.36 9.05 -14.92
CA THR A 204 0.36 8.49 -14.00
C THR A 204 0.15 9.40 -12.80
N VAL A 205 -1.12 9.73 -12.52
CA VAL A 205 -1.57 10.56 -11.40
C VAL A 205 -2.80 9.93 -10.72
N GLY A 206 -3.25 10.52 -9.61
CA GLY A 206 -4.49 10.10 -8.93
C GLY A 206 -4.34 8.81 -8.13
N PHE A 207 -3.19 8.62 -7.52
CA PHE A 207 -2.94 7.48 -6.64
C PHE A 207 -3.67 7.62 -5.30
N ASN A 208 -4.23 6.51 -4.84
CA ASN A 208 -4.72 6.38 -3.48
C ASN A 208 -3.54 6.35 -2.51
N GLU A 209 -3.59 7.16 -1.46
CA GLU A 209 -2.51 7.25 -0.45
C GLU A 209 -2.34 6.00 0.41
N GLY A 210 -3.19 4.99 0.23
CA GLY A 210 -3.19 3.73 0.98
C GLY A 210 -2.06 2.76 0.64
N THR A 211 -1.07 3.17 -0.13
CA THR A 211 0.04 2.31 -0.56
C THR A 211 1.40 2.89 -0.21
N TRP A 212 2.44 2.11 -0.44
CA TRP A 212 3.83 2.55 -0.36
C TRP A 212 4.45 2.52 -1.75
N ILE A 213 5.48 3.35 -1.97
CA ILE A 213 6.21 3.33 -3.23
C ILE A 213 7.07 2.08 -3.34
N ASP A 214 7.63 1.59 -2.21
CA ASP A 214 8.43 0.37 -2.15
C ASP A 214 8.25 -0.39 -0.83
N LYS A 215 8.93 -1.54 -0.69
CA LYS A 215 8.86 -2.38 0.50
C LYS A 215 9.49 -1.74 1.74
N GLU A 216 10.39 -0.78 1.57
CA GLU A 216 11.04 -0.06 2.67
C GLU A 216 10.15 1.05 3.25
N GLY A 217 8.93 1.19 2.72
CA GLY A 217 7.93 2.08 3.29
C GLY A 217 8.04 3.53 2.86
N HIS A 218 8.63 3.80 1.68
CA HIS A 218 8.65 5.15 1.11
C HIS A 218 7.22 5.68 0.99
N PRO A 219 6.85 6.74 1.74
CA PRO A 219 5.50 7.28 1.72
C PRO A 219 5.26 8.13 0.48
N HIS A 220 4.00 8.32 0.15
CA HIS A 220 3.55 9.32 -0.80
C HIS A 220 2.28 10.01 -0.33
N THR A 221 1.89 11.08 -1.02
CA THR A 221 0.64 11.80 -0.81
C THR A 221 -0.26 11.68 -2.05
N SER A 222 -1.45 12.27 -1.99
CA SER A 222 -2.33 12.39 -3.16
C SER A 222 -1.74 13.24 -4.30
N GLN A 223 -0.60 13.91 -4.05
CA GLN A 223 0.12 14.69 -5.06
C GLN A 223 1.11 13.85 -5.87
N LEU A 224 1.19 12.54 -5.59
CA LEU A 224 2.11 11.67 -6.32
C LEU A 224 1.80 11.68 -7.81
N HIS A 225 2.82 12.00 -8.58
CA HIS A 225 2.89 11.94 -10.03
C HIS A 225 4.08 11.05 -10.41
N VAL A 226 3.86 10.05 -11.23
CA VAL A 226 4.90 9.09 -11.65
C VAL A 226 5.04 9.13 -13.17
N ILE A 227 6.25 9.42 -13.64
CA ILE A 227 6.59 9.37 -15.07
C ILE A 227 7.50 8.17 -15.29
N GLU A 228 7.06 7.22 -16.10
CA GLU A 228 7.82 6.01 -16.43
C GLU A 228 8.26 6.04 -17.88
N LYS A 229 9.51 5.63 -18.14
CA LYS A 229 10.07 5.44 -19.48
C LYS A 229 10.42 3.97 -19.65
N LEU A 230 9.74 3.29 -20.55
CA LEU A 230 9.90 1.88 -20.83
C LEU A 230 10.54 1.68 -22.21
N ALA A 231 11.72 1.12 -22.26
CA ALA A 231 12.44 0.85 -23.50
C ALA A 231 12.83 -0.65 -23.57
N ARG A 232 12.23 -1.39 -24.49
CA ARG A 232 12.71 -2.74 -24.80
C ARG A 232 14.00 -2.62 -25.60
N THR A 233 15.15 -2.72 -24.93
CA THR A 233 16.48 -2.48 -25.51
C THR A 233 16.99 -3.67 -26.33
N SER A 234 16.46 -4.86 -26.06
CA SER A 234 16.76 -6.09 -26.80
C SER A 234 15.58 -7.08 -26.69
N MET A 235 15.68 -8.24 -27.32
CA MET A 235 14.66 -9.28 -27.18
C MET A 235 14.39 -9.59 -25.69
N ASN A 236 15.44 -9.69 -24.87
CA ASN A 236 15.39 -10.19 -23.51
C ASN A 236 15.51 -9.11 -22.43
N ASN A 237 15.54 -7.83 -22.78
CA ASN A 237 15.71 -6.76 -21.80
C ASN A 237 14.71 -5.61 -21.98
N LEU A 238 14.03 -5.25 -20.91
CA LEU A 238 13.19 -4.06 -20.80
C LEU A 238 13.78 -3.14 -19.74
N HIS A 239 14.31 -2.00 -20.19
CA HIS A 239 14.81 -0.96 -19.34
C HIS A 239 13.68 -0.03 -18.90
N ILE A 240 13.64 0.30 -17.61
CA ILE A 240 12.62 1.17 -17.02
C ILE A 240 13.34 2.25 -16.21
N GLU A 241 12.98 3.51 -16.49
CA GLU A 241 13.24 4.63 -15.61
C GLU A 241 11.93 5.11 -15.04
N ALA A 242 11.86 5.38 -13.74
CA ALA A 242 10.67 5.91 -13.08
C ALA A 242 11.04 7.14 -12.25
N THR A 243 10.40 8.25 -12.55
CA THR A 243 10.53 9.52 -11.83
C THR A 243 9.32 9.74 -10.95
N PHE A 244 9.55 10.01 -9.69
CA PHE A 244 8.54 10.30 -8.68
C PHE A 244 8.56 11.79 -8.36
N GLU A 245 7.42 12.44 -8.56
CA GLU A 245 7.18 13.83 -8.19
C GLU A 245 6.07 13.86 -7.15
N ASP A 246 6.38 14.24 -5.93
CA ASP A 246 5.39 14.39 -4.86
C ASP A 246 5.88 15.48 -3.90
N PRO A 247 5.53 16.74 -4.14
CA PRO A 247 5.96 17.84 -3.29
C PRO A 247 5.41 17.76 -1.85
N GLY A 248 4.38 16.92 -1.62
CA GLY A 248 3.87 16.61 -0.29
C GLY A 248 4.80 15.72 0.54
N ALA A 249 5.64 14.91 -0.09
CA ALA A 249 6.53 13.96 0.58
C ALA A 249 8.03 14.18 0.29
N TYR A 250 8.36 14.78 -0.83
CA TYR A 250 9.75 14.97 -1.29
C TYR A 250 10.04 16.43 -1.62
N THR A 251 11.27 16.85 -1.39
CA THR A 251 11.72 18.23 -1.62
C THR A 251 12.02 18.53 -3.08
N ARG A 252 12.17 17.51 -3.91
CA ARG A 252 12.30 17.57 -5.36
C ARG A 252 11.97 16.21 -6.00
N PRO A 253 11.75 16.13 -7.32
CA PRO A 253 11.63 14.85 -8.03
C PRO A 253 12.87 13.98 -7.85
N TRP A 254 12.68 12.66 -7.91
CA TRP A 254 13.74 11.67 -7.87
C TRP A 254 13.46 10.51 -8.81
N THR A 255 14.50 9.93 -9.39
CA THR A 255 14.39 8.92 -10.44
C THR A 255 15.16 7.66 -10.06
N ILE A 256 14.55 6.52 -10.32
CA ILE A 256 15.17 5.20 -10.25
C ILE A 256 15.28 4.59 -11.65
N ALA A 257 16.23 3.66 -11.82
CA ALA A 257 16.34 2.86 -13.03
C ALA A 257 16.63 1.39 -12.71
N PHE A 258 16.00 0.50 -13.49
CA PHE A 258 16.16 -0.96 -13.36
C PHE A 258 15.79 -1.66 -14.67
N ASP A 259 16.11 -2.95 -14.75
CA ASP A 259 15.82 -3.77 -15.91
C ASP A 259 14.95 -4.96 -15.54
N LEU A 260 14.05 -5.35 -16.45
CA LEU A 260 13.32 -6.62 -16.40
C LEU A 260 13.87 -7.59 -17.43
N ALA A 261 13.91 -8.88 -17.08
CA ALA A 261 14.31 -9.94 -17.98
C ALA A 261 13.10 -10.58 -18.68
N TRP A 262 13.25 -10.91 -19.95
CA TRP A 262 12.24 -11.69 -20.67
C TRP A 262 12.32 -13.18 -20.33
N GLY A 263 11.22 -13.75 -19.89
CA GLY A 263 11.03 -15.17 -19.65
C GLY A 263 10.17 -15.79 -20.75
N PRO A 264 10.74 -16.43 -21.80
CA PRO A 264 9.97 -16.92 -22.94
C PRO A 264 8.97 -18.03 -22.55
N ASP A 265 9.31 -18.82 -21.54
CA ASP A 265 8.46 -19.92 -21.05
C ASP A 265 7.55 -19.52 -19.87
N TRP A 266 7.59 -18.26 -19.48
CA TRP A 266 6.79 -17.75 -18.36
C TRP A 266 5.44 -17.24 -18.84
N ALA A 267 4.45 -17.34 -17.96
CA ALA A 267 3.14 -16.77 -18.14
C ALA A 267 2.58 -16.34 -16.79
N ILE A 268 1.69 -15.35 -16.78
CA ILE A 268 0.89 -15.01 -15.61
C ILE A 268 0.03 -16.22 -15.26
N LYS A 269 0.06 -16.64 -14.00
CA LYS A 269 -0.74 -17.74 -13.46
C LYS A 269 -1.72 -17.19 -12.44
N GLU A 270 -2.71 -18.01 -12.10
CA GLU A 270 -3.61 -17.67 -11.02
C GLU A 270 -2.85 -17.49 -9.71
N TYR A 271 -3.02 -16.35 -9.08
CA TYR A 271 -2.44 -16.01 -7.79
C TYR A 271 -3.52 -15.45 -6.86
N ILE A 272 -3.94 -16.26 -5.90
CA ILE A 272 -4.93 -15.85 -4.90
C ILE A 272 -4.20 -15.37 -3.66
N CYS A 273 -3.92 -14.08 -3.60
CA CYS A 273 -3.18 -13.45 -2.50
C CYS A 273 -3.77 -13.79 -1.11
N GLN A 274 -5.09 -13.90 -1.00
CA GLN A 274 -5.78 -14.15 0.27
C GLN A 274 -5.70 -15.62 0.73
N SER A 275 -5.48 -16.57 -0.16
CA SER A 275 -5.58 -18.01 0.15
C SER A 275 -4.54 -18.52 1.16
N ASN A 276 -3.39 -17.86 1.25
CA ASN A 276 -2.30 -18.16 2.19
C ASN A 276 -1.93 -16.98 3.10
N ASN A 277 -2.78 -15.96 3.14
CA ASN A 277 -2.47 -14.75 3.88
C ASN A 277 -2.70 -14.95 5.39
N ARG A 278 -1.63 -15.26 6.13
CA ARG A 278 -1.64 -15.43 7.58
C ARG A 278 -1.68 -14.10 8.34
N TYR A 279 -1.51 -12.98 7.67
CA TYR A 279 -1.54 -11.66 8.32
C TYR A 279 -2.93 -11.32 8.85
N GLN A 280 -4.00 -11.84 8.27
CA GLN A 280 -5.36 -11.70 8.80
C GLN A 280 -5.49 -12.24 10.22
N ASP A 281 -4.87 -13.39 10.51
CA ASP A 281 -4.87 -13.97 11.87
C ASP A 281 -4.08 -13.12 12.88
N TYR A 282 -2.99 -12.52 12.43
CA TYR A 282 -2.20 -11.58 13.22
C TYR A 282 -3.00 -10.32 13.56
N TYR A 283 -3.72 -9.80 12.59
CA TYR A 283 -4.60 -8.64 12.73
C TYR A 283 -5.68 -8.84 13.78
N VAL A 284 -6.43 -9.92 13.68
CA VAL A 284 -7.50 -10.26 14.63
C VAL A 284 -6.95 -10.41 16.06
N LYS A 285 -5.70 -10.83 16.20
CA LYS A 285 -5.05 -10.98 17.52
C LYS A 285 -4.55 -9.66 18.10
N THR A 286 -4.08 -8.72 17.26
CA THR A 286 -3.51 -7.45 17.73
C THR A 286 -4.56 -6.35 17.90
N THR A 287 -5.70 -6.46 17.22
CA THR A 287 -6.81 -5.50 17.31
C THR A 287 -7.88 -5.86 18.35
N LYS A 288 -7.58 -6.71 19.32
CA LYS A 288 -8.47 -6.95 20.47
C LYS A 288 -8.74 -5.64 21.23
N GLY A 289 -9.75 -4.91 20.77
CA GLY A 289 -10.15 -3.60 21.28
C GLY A 289 -10.72 -2.68 20.22
N ALA A 290 -10.47 -2.93 18.95
CA ALA A 290 -11.10 -2.19 17.86
C ALA A 290 -12.46 -2.83 17.53
N THR A 291 -13.53 -2.33 18.12
CA THR A 291 -14.92 -2.72 17.82
C THR A 291 -15.40 -2.11 16.50
N GLY A 292 -14.59 -2.18 15.45
CA GLY A 292 -14.96 -1.70 14.13
C GLY A 292 -15.26 -2.86 13.20
N THR A 293 -16.54 -3.07 12.87
CA THR A 293 -17.00 -3.92 11.76
C THR A 293 -16.77 -3.26 10.40
N GLY A 294 -15.80 -2.36 10.29
CA GLY A 294 -15.44 -1.69 9.05
C GLY A 294 -14.66 -2.64 8.13
N ASN A 295 -14.95 -2.58 6.85
CA ASN A 295 -14.17 -3.22 5.79
C ASN A 295 -12.69 -2.83 5.96
N ALA A 296 -11.90 -3.70 6.58
CA ALA A 296 -10.48 -3.48 6.85
C ALA A 296 -9.61 -3.40 5.58
N GLY A 297 -10.23 -3.38 4.41
CA GLY A 297 -9.54 -3.40 3.13
C GLY A 297 -9.37 -2.06 2.43
N ALA A 298 -9.97 -0.97 2.92
CA ALA A 298 -10.11 0.23 2.10
C ALA A 298 -9.15 1.39 2.43
N GLU A 299 -8.48 1.41 3.59
CA GLU A 299 -7.80 2.64 4.02
C GLU A 299 -6.40 2.41 4.64
N PHE A 300 -5.55 1.70 3.94
CA PHE A 300 -4.15 1.56 4.32
C PHE A 300 -3.37 2.85 4.07
N GLY A 301 -2.65 3.31 5.07
CA GLY A 301 -1.57 4.28 4.97
C GLY A 301 -1.93 5.59 4.28
N HIS A 302 -2.48 6.53 4.96
CA HIS A 302 -2.54 7.90 4.45
C HIS A 302 -1.14 8.50 4.50
N GLY A 303 -0.78 9.24 3.47
CA GLY A 303 0.55 9.81 3.32
C GLY A 303 1.04 10.54 4.56
N HIS A 304 0.53 11.73 4.84
CA HIS A 304 0.95 12.51 6.00
C HIS A 304 0.29 12.02 7.30
N PRO A 305 1.04 11.79 8.41
CA PRO A 305 0.50 11.24 9.66
C PRO A 305 -0.66 12.03 10.29
N ALA A 306 -0.67 13.34 10.14
CA ALA A 306 -1.74 14.19 10.67
C ALA A 306 -2.98 14.25 9.76
N LYS A 307 -2.93 13.76 8.51
CA LYS A 307 -4.07 13.82 7.59
C LYS A 307 -5.19 12.86 8.00
N GLY A 308 -6.43 13.35 8.05
CA GLY A 308 -7.65 12.58 8.28
C GLY A 308 -8.58 13.15 9.34
N THR A 309 -9.63 12.38 9.64
CA THR A 309 -10.59 12.68 10.70
C THR A 309 -10.19 11.97 11.98
N PHE A 310 -10.02 12.70 13.06
CA PHE A 310 -9.72 12.15 14.38
C PHE A 310 -10.88 12.40 15.32
N LEU A 311 -11.34 11.33 15.99
CA LEU A 311 -12.45 11.36 16.94
C LEU A 311 -12.02 10.82 18.29
N GLY A 312 -12.56 11.40 19.35
CA GLY A 312 -12.37 10.95 20.72
C GLY A 312 -12.91 11.94 21.72
N GLU A 313 -12.18 12.15 22.79
CA GLU A 313 -12.64 12.88 23.96
C GLU A 313 -11.58 13.84 24.48
N TRP A 314 -12.04 14.91 25.10
CA TRP A 314 -11.23 15.85 25.87
C TRP A 314 -11.98 16.33 27.12
N GLY A 315 -11.25 16.70 28.14
CA GLY A 315 -11.86 17.22 29.36
C GLY A 315 -10.86 17.40 30.51
N PRO A 316 -11.27 18.03 31.60
CA PRO A 316 -10.43 18.21 32.77
C PRO A 316 -10.08 16.82 33.39
N ASN A 317 -8.90 16.74 33.99
CA ASN A 317 -8.44 15.52 34.63
C ASN A 317 -9.40 15.07 35.74
N GLY A 318 -9.96 13.86 35.62
CA GLY A 318 -10.93 13.32 36.57
C GLY A 318 -12.34 13.94 36.48
N GLY A 319 -12.60 14.79 35.49
CA GLY A 319 -13.91 15.40 35.23
C GLY A 319 -14.64 14.75 34.06
N THR A 320 -15.77 15.36 33.70
CA THR A 320 -16.55 14.93 32.52
C THR A 320 -15.75 15.18 31.25
N GLN A 321 -15.77 14.17 30.37
CA GLN A 321 -15.15 14.24 29.06
C GLN A 321 -16.20 14.60 28.01
N ASP A 322 -15.86 15.57 27.17
CA ASP A 322 -16.63 15.96 26.01
C ASP A 322 -16.09 15.36 24.73
N ARG A 323 -16.93 15.30 23.72
CA ARG A 323 -16.50 14.79 22.40
C ARG A 323 -15.54 15.77 21.73
N LEU A 324 -14.45 15.27 21.22
CA LEU A 324 -13.49 16.01 20.41
C LEU A 324 -13.40 15.41 19.00
N MET A 325 -13.59 16.24 17.98
CA MET A 325 -13.33 15.92 16.59
C MET A 325 -12.29 16.88 16.03
N VAL A 326 -11.27 16.36 15.36
CA VAL A 326 -10.29 17.17 14.65
C VAL A 326 -10.19 16.67 13.22
N LEU A 327 -10.53 17.53 12.28
CA LEU A 327 -10.29 17.32 10.86
C LEU A 327 -8.96 17.96 10.49
N MET A 328 -8.05 17.20 9.93
CA MET A 328 -6.75 17.71 9.48
C MET A 328 -6.47 17.28 8.05
N ASP A 329 -5.87 18.15 7.29
CA ASP A 329 -5.38 17.92 5.94
C ASP A 329 -3.93 18.38 5.80
N TRP A 330 -3.22 17.83 4.81
CA TRP A 330 -1.86 18.18 4.46
C TRP A 330 -1.81 18.59 2.98
N ASP A 331 -1.50 19.85 2.72
CA ASP A 331 -1.45 20.41 1.36
C ASP A 331 -0.08 20.27 0.67
N GLY A 332 0.90 19.62 1.33
CA GLY A 332 2.28 19.50 0.89
C GLY A 332 3.21 20.49 1.60
N LYS A 333 2.68 21.45 2.36
CA LYS A 333 3.46 22.49 3.07
C LYS A 333 3.02 22.71 4.51
N ALA A 334 1.73 22.65 4.75
CA ALA A 334 1.13 22.95 6.05
C ALA A 334 0.00 21.98 6.40
N ILE A 335 -0.16 21.73 7.69
CA ILE A 335 -1.33 21.06 8.24
C ILE A 335 -2.41 22.13 8.41
N THR A 336 -3.56 21.91 7.78
CA THR A 336 -4.76 22.76 7.87
C THR A 336 -5.92 21.96 8.42
N GLY A 337 -7.03 22.60 8.75
CA GLY A 337 -8.22 21.88 9.18
C GLY A 337 -9.08 22.61 10.20
N THR A 338 -9.84 21.81 10.99
CA THR A 338 -10.85 22.35 11.91
C THR A 338 -10.97 21.47 13.15
N ILE A 339 -11.03 22.08 14.31
CA ILE A 339 -11.36 21.46 15.59
C ILE A 339 -12.87 21.62 15.81
N ASN A 340 -13.56 20.52 16.15
CA ASN A 340 -15.00 20.45 16.37
C ASN A 340 -15.82 21.11 15.24
N PRO A 341 -15.80 20.53 14.01
CA PRO A 341 -16.55 21.07 12.89
C PRO A 341 -18.06 21.18 13.21
N GLY A 342 -18.69 22.28 12.78
CA GLY A 342 -20.08 22.56 13.05
C GLY A 342 -20.30 24.06 13.40
N PRO A 343 -21.40 24.42 14.06
CA PRO A 343 -21.72 25.84 14.38
C PRO A 343 -20.66 26.53 15.22
N GLN A 344 -19.88 25.78 15.99
CA GLN A 344 -18.78 26.27 16.84
C GLN A 344 -17.41 25.81 16.35
N ALA A 345 -17.27 25.60 15.07
CA ALA A 345 -16.03 25.17 14.46
C ALA A 345 -14.88 26.12 14.75
N MET A 346 -13.74 25.56 15.11
CA MET A 346 -12.52 26.32 15.37
C MET A 346 -11.49 25.98 14.28
N PRO A 347 -11.30 26.85 13.27
CA PRO A 347 -10.25 26.65 12.28
C PRO A 347 -8.88 26.48 12.94
N ILE A 348 -8.08 25.57 12.44
CA ILE A 348 -6.68 25.43 12.84
C ILE A 348 -5.93 26.65 12.29
N THR A 349 -5.35 27.43 13.17
CA THR A 349 -4.59 28.65 12.85
C THR A 349 -3.10 28.44 12.89
N LYS A 350 -2.64 27.40 13.61
CA LYS A 350 -1.25 26.97 13.67
C LYS A 350 -1.19 25.46 13.88
N ALA A 351 -0.29 24.79 13.17
CA ALA A 351 0.00 23.38 13.36
C ALA A 351 1.49 23.13 13.12
N GLU A 352 2.13 22.46 14.07
CA GLU A 352 3.55 22.13 14.03
C GLU A 352 3.75 20.67 14.43
N LEU A 353 4.17 19.85 13.46
CA LEU A 353 4.56 18.47 13.67
C LEU A 353 6.07 18.38 13.87
N ASN A 354 6.50 17.81 15.00
CA ASN A 354 7.89 17.41 15.17
C ASN A 354 8.03 15.92 14.81
N PRO A 355 8.65 15.59 13.69
CA PRO A 355 8.78 14.20 13.21
C PRO A 355 9.81 13.39 14.00
N GLU A 356 10.72 14.01 14.75
CA GLU A 356 11.74 13.28 15.53
C GLU A 356 11.12 12.49 16.69
N ASN A 357 10.05 13.02 17.28
CA ASN A 357 9.39 12.44 18.45
C ASN A 357 7.87 12.26 18.26
N TRP A 358 7.35 12.62 17.07
CA TRP A 358 5.94 12.55 16.68
C TRP A 358 5.01 13.38 17.56
N THR A 359 5.47 14.52 18.06
CA THR A 359 4.62 15.47 18.77
C THR A 359 3.97 16.44 17.78
N LEU A 360 2.71 16.76 18.05
CA LEU A 360 1.91 17.71 17.27
C LEU A 360 1.40 18.81 18.19
N HIS A 361 1.68 20.06 17.83
CA HIS A 361 1.12 21.26 18.42
C HIS A 361 0.07 21.83 17.47
N LEU A 362 -1.16 22.03 17.96
CA LEU A 362 -2.25 22.64 17.22
C LEU A 362 -2.80 23.84 17.99
N GLU A 363 -3.06 24.92 17.28
CA GLU A 363 -3.80 26.05 17.78
C GLU A 363 -5.04 26.26 16.91
N GLY A 364 -6.20 26.38 17.54
CA GLY A 364 -7.47 26.66 16.89
C GLY A 364 -8.25 27.78 17.59
N GLY A 365 -9.11 28.42 16.85
CA GLY A 365 -9.96 29.44 17.41
C GLY A 365 -10.54 30.39 16.35
N ALA A 366 -11.61 31.10 16.68
CA ALA A 366 -12.16 32.12 15.81
C ALA A 366 -11.20 33.31 15.68
N SER A 367 -11.12 33.89 14.50
CA SER A 367 -10.39 35.15 14.27
C SER A 367 -11.19 36.29 14.90
N GLY A 368 -10.74 36.87 16.03
CA GLY A 368 -11.34 38.02 16.67
C GLY A 368 -10.87 38.26 18.09
N ALA A 369 -10.86 39.53 18.54
CA ALA A 369 -10.51 39.88 19.91
C ALA A 369 -11.54 39.28 20.87
N GLY A 370 -11.12 38.37 21.77
CA GLY A 370 -11.95 37.70 22.75
C GLY A 370 -12.45 36.31 22.38
N ALA A 371 -12.14 35.79 21.20
CA ALA A 371 -12.48 34.43 20.83
C ALA A 371 -11.64 33.42 21.64
N ALA A 372 -12.29 32.38 22.17
CA ALA A 372 -11.61 31.32 22.90
C ALA A 372 -10.62 30.59 22.00
N ARG A 373 -9.34 30.73 22.32
CA ARG A 373 -8.26 29.97 21.64
C ARG A 373 -8.15 28.61 22.31
N VAL A 374 -8.05 27.57 21.48
CA VAL A 374 -7.75 26.22 21.91
C VAL A 374 -6.32 25.88 21.50
N VAL A 375 -5.59 25.27 22.41
CA VAL A 375 -4.27 24.69 22.13
C VAL A 375 -4.34 23.21 22.47
N LEU A 376 -3.90 22.35 21.53
CA LEU A 376 -3.73 20.91 21.71
C LEU A 376 -2.25 20.58 21.54
N ASP A 377 -1.64 20.04 22.60
CA ASP A 377 -0.27 19.51 22.57
C ASP A 377 -0.33 18.01 22.77
N GLY A 378 -0.04 17.25 21.72
CA GLY A 378 -0.17 15.81 21.76
C GLY A 378 0.99 15.07 21.11
N LYS A 379 1.02 13.77 21.36
CA LYS A 379 1.95 12.84 20.72
C LYS A 379 1.17 11.79 19.95
N PHE A 380 1.59 11.53 18.71
CA PHE A 380 1.08 10.40 17.96
C PHE A 380 1.55 9.10 18.59
N GLU A 381 0.61 8.20 18.81
CA GLU A 381 0.83 6.82 19.21
C GLU A 381 0.33 5.92 18.07
N ASN A 382 0.99 4.77 17.88
CA ASN A 382 0.65 3.84 16.82
C ASN A 382 0.56 4.56 15.46
N LEU A 383 1.70 4.95 14.90
CA LEU A 383 1.77 5.55 13.56
C LEU A 383 1.27 4.59 12.47
N THR A 384 0.93 3.38 12.89
CA THR A 384 0.22 2.40 12.09
C THR A 384 -1.16 2.94 11.70
N TRP A 385 -1.66 2.48 10.59
CA TRP A 385 -2.89 2.96 10.01
C TRP A 385 -4.16 2.64 10.84
N LEU A 386 -4.21 1.47 11.53
CA LEU A 386 -5.42 0.99 12.20
C LEU A 386 -5.78 1.67 13.51
N ALA A 387 -4.81 2.17 14.22
CA ALA A 387 -5.03 2.65 15.58
C ALA A 387 -4.24 3.92 15.85
N ARG A 388 -3.92 4.69 14.80
CA ARG A 388 -3.22 5.95 14.96
C ARG A 388 -4.03 6.86 15.86
N SER A 389 -3.45 7.22 16.99
CA SER A 389 -4.07 8.10 17.96
C SER A 389 -3.16 9.26 18.30
N LEU A 390 -3.76 10.36 18.73
CA LEU A 390 -3.09 11.53 19.25
C LEU A 390 -3.56 11.72 20.69
N THR A 391 -2.64 11.64 21.63
CA THR A 391 -2.90 11.74 23.07
C THR A 391 -2.10 12.91 23.65
N GLY A 392 -2.73 13.73 24.47
CA GLY A 392 -2.01 14.88 25.04
C GLY A 392 -2.83 15.75 25.97
N THR A 393 -2.44 17.02 26.05
CA THR A 393 -3.07 18.02 26.89
C THR A 393 -3.71 19.12 26.04
N TYR A 394 -4.78 19.73 26.56
CA TYR A 394 -5.38 20.88 25.95
C TYR A 394 -5.45 22.07 26.91
N THR A 395 -5.53 23.25 26.32
CA THR A 395 -5.83 24.49 27.02
C THR A 395 -6.87 25.25 26.21
N GLN A 396 -7.96 25.70 26.90
CA GLN A 396 -9.00 26.55 26.32
C GLN A 396 -9.37 27.64 27.34
N GLY A 397 -8.89 28.85 27.12
CA GLY A 397 -8.99 29.92 28.12
C GLY A 397 -8.31 29.53 29.44
N ASN A 398 -9.08 29.46 30.53
CA ASN A 398 -8.60 29.04 31.86
C ASN A 398 -8.76 27.52 32.11
N GLN A 399 -9.40 26.80 31.17
CA GLN A 399 -9.56 25.35 31.30
C GLN A 399 -8.32 24.62 30.78
N ARG A 400 -7.95 23.56 31.50
CA ARG A 400 -6.87 22.66 31.14
C ARG A 400 -7.29 21.21 31.40
N GLY A 401 -6.80 20.29 30.59
CA GLY A 401 -7.06 18.88 30.77
C GLY A 401 -6.31 18.03 29.76
N THR A 402 -6.81 16.84 29.55
CA THR A 402 -6.24 15.87 28.61
C THR A 402 -7.21 15.59 27.46
N PHE A 403 -6.67 15.09 26.36
CA PHE A 403 -7.44 14.58 25.24
C PHE A 403 -6.84 13.29 24.70
N LYS A 404 -7.70 12.49 24.10
CA LYS A 404 -7.31 11.35 23.30
C LYS A 404 -8.25 11.24 22.11
N ILE A 405 -7.69 11.30 20.91
CA ILE A 405 -8.43 11.15 19.66
C ILE A 405 -7.76 10.07 18.80
N THR A 406 -8.58 9.30 18.12
CA THR A 406 -8.13 8.22 17.22
C THR A 406 -8.65 8.50 15.83
N ARG A 407 -7.83 8.19 14.85
CA ARG A 407 -8.17 8.36 13.46
C ARG A 407 -9.38 7.51 13.11
N GLN A 408 -10.31 8.09 12.36
CA GLN A 408 -11.49 7.42 11.82
C GLN A 408 -11.23 7.04 10.36
N TYR A 409 -11.89 6.01 9.92
CA TYR A 409 -11.85 5.46 8.56
C TYR A 409 -13.10 5.86 7.81
#